data_6f1902c6ea27f63aa314a685ab92fabf
#
_entry.id   6f1902c6ea27f63aa314a685ab92fabf
#
_cell.length_a   1.000
_cell.length_b   1.000
_cell.length_c   1.000
_cell.angle_alpha   90.00
_cell.angle_beta   90.00
_cell.angle_gamma   90.00
#
_symmetry.space_group_name_H-M   'P 1'
#
loop_
_entity.id
_entity.type
_entity.pdbx_description
1 polymer ?
#
loop_
_entity_poly.entity_id
_entity_poly.type
_entity_poly.pdbx_seq_one_letter_code
_entity_poly.pdbx_strand_id
1 'polypeptide(L)'
;MKALTVLTAGLLALSASAFAQSKTSVVLVHGAFADGSSWNKVITLLQKQHAEVIAVQLPLTSLKDDVAATKRAIARAQGDVVLVGHSWGGTVISEAGNDARVKSLVYVAAFAPDSGQSTADLAGSVPAPPGSAGIAKTADGYLYLPTDAVRKDFAPDVKPDTQNTIAATQGQIKAEAFGEKVAHAAWHDKPSWYVVSKNDRMINPALERAMAKTIHAKTTEVSASHVSMVSQPEAIARTIEQARRMH
;
A
#
# COMPACT_ATOMS: atom_id res chain seq x y z
N MET A 1 21.57 -77.01 -24.73
CA MET A 1 20.44 -76.12 -24.46
C MET A 1 20.95 -74.97 -23.58
N LYS A 2 21.08 -73.74 -24.12
CA LYS A 2 21.58 -72.56 -23.38
C LYS A 2 20.37 -71.71 -23.08
N ALA A 3 20.11 -71.50 -21.77
CA ALA A 3 19.03 -70.60 -21.33
C ALA A 3 19.50 -69.16 -21.40
N LEU A 4 18.74 -68.32 -22.05
CA LEU A 4 18.96 -66.86 -22.19
C LEU A 4 18.15 -66.16 -21.10
N THR A 5 18.80 -65.57 -20.12
CA THR A 5 18.16 -64.77 -19.06
C THR A 5 18.04 -63.35 -19.55
N VAL A 6 16.82 -62.89 -19.75
CA VAL A 6 16.51 -61.46 -20.09
C VAL A 6 16.35 -60.68 -18.79
N LEU A 7 17.29 -59.73 -18.53
CA LEU A 7 17.18 -58.76 -17.46
C LEU A 7 16.35 -57.57 -17.95
N THR A 8 15.14 -57.42 -17.42
CA THR A 8 14.32 -56.20 -17.62
C THR A 8 14.70 -55.15 -16.58
N ALA A 9 15.40 -54.11 -17.03
CA ALA A 9 15.68 -52.93 -16.19
C ALA A 9 14.43 -52.00 -16.19
N GLY A 10 13.72 -51.94 -15.07
CA GLY A 10 12.62 -51.01 -14.86
C GLY A 10 13.16 -49.61 -14.59
N LEU A 11 12.92 -48.64 -15.51
CA LEU A 11 13.15 -47.23 -15.28
C LEU A 11 12.02 -46.70 -14.36
N LEU A 12 12.35 -46.43 -13.09
CA LEU A 12 11.49 -45.59 -12.23
C LEU A 12 11.68 -44.13 -12.64
N ALA A 13 10.73 -43.59 -13.36
CA ALA A 13 10.62 -42.16 -13.60
C ALA A 13 10.15 -41.47 -12.28
N LEU A 14 11.05 -40.83 -11.55
CA LEU A 14 10.68 -39.93 -10.48
C LEU A 14 10.06 -38.69 -11.12
N SER A 15 8.74 -38.60 -11.07
CA SER A 15 8.00 -37.36 -11.37
C SER A 15 8.27 -36.38 -10.24
N ALA A 16 9.24 -35.48 -10.42
CA ALA A 16 9.42 -34.30 -9.58
C ALA A 16 8.21 -33.39 -9.87
N SER A 17 7.18 -33.47 -9.02
CA SER A 17 6.13 -32.47 -8.97
C SER A 17 6.81 -31.16 -8.54
N ALA A 18 7.17 -30.31 -9.50
CA ALA A 18 7.52 -28.93 -9.23
C ALA A 18 6.27 -28.31 -8.60
N PHE A 19 6.28 -28.15 -7.28
CA PHE A 19 5.33 -27.28 -6.61
C PHE A 19 5.55 -25.88 -7.22
N ALA A 20 4.67 -25.49 -8.14
CA ALA A 20 4.62 -24.12 -8.64
C ALA A 20 4.38 -23.25 -7.40
N GLN A 21 5.44 -22.56 -6.95
CA GLN A 21 5.33 -21.57 -5.88
C GLN A 21 4.21 -20.61 -6.29
N SER A 22 3.14 -20.54 -5.51
CA SER A 22 2.00 -19.68 -5.84
C SER A 22 2.53 -18.26 -6.05
N LYS A 23 2.28 -17.70 -7.23
CA LYS A 23 2.73 -16.33 -7.53
C LYS A 23 1.98 -15.38 -6.62
N THR A 24 2.68 -14.69 -5.74
CA THR A 24 2.09 -13.64 -4.91
C THR A 24 2.32 -12.31 -5.58
N SER A 25 1.23 -11.68 -6.01
CA SER A 25 1.21 -10.36 -6.65
C SER A 25 1.18 -9.24 -5.61
N VAL A 26 1.62 -8.04 -5.99
CA VAL A 26 1.57 -6.83 -5.16
C VAL A 26 0.61 -5.83 -5.79
N VAL A 27 -0.39 -5.39 -5.03
CA VAL A 27 -1.31 -4.32 -5.44
C VAL A 27 -1.00 -3.09 -4.59
N LEU A 28 -0.65 -1.98 -5.25
CA LEU A 28 -0.21 -0.73 -4.64
C LEU A 28 -1.31 0.32 -4.75
N VAL A 29 -1.73 0.86 -3.62
CA VAL A 29 -2.82 1.85 -3.50
C VAL A 29 -2.24 3.16 -2.99
N HIS A 30 -2.32 4.22 -3.80
CA HIS A 30 -1.82 5.54 -3.44
C HIS A 30 -2.77 6.28 -2.48
N GLY A 31 -2.28 7.37 -1.89
CA GLY A 31 -3.07 8.23 -1.01
C GLY A 31 -3.79 9.36 -1.75
N ALA A 32 -4.42 10.24 -0.98
CA ALA A 32 -4.84 11.56 -1.43
C ALA A 32 -3.63 12.39 -1.86
N PHE A 33 -3.83 13.34 -2.76
CA PHE A 33 -2.77 14.25 -3.25
C PHE A 33 -1.62 13.52 -3.96
N ALA A 34 -1.89 12.31 -4.45
CA ALA A 34 -0.95 11.45 -5.14
C ALA A 34 -1.65 10.70 -6.28
N ASP A 35 -0.90 9.93 -7.02
CA ASP A 35 -1.38 9.01 -8.05
C ASP A 35 -0.51 7.73 -8.07
N GLY A 36 -0.84 6.78 -8.94
CA GLY A 36 -0.11 5.52 -9.05
C GLY A 36 1.36 5.68 -9.40
N SER A 37 1.80 6.79 -10.00
CA SER A 37 3.20 7.04 -10.35
C SER A 37 4.09 7.27 -9.12
N SER A 38 3.51 7.61 -7.98
CA SER A 38 4.22 7.72 -6.70
C SER A 38 4.94 6.42 -6.32
N TRP A 39 4.52 5.29 -6.88
CA TRP A 39 5.09 3.97 -6.66
C TRP A 39 6.18 3.57 -7.67
N ASN A 40 6.49 4.38 -8.70
CA ASN A 40 7.35 4.00 -9.83
C ASN A 40 8.68 3.35 -9.41
N LYS A 41 9.37 3.92 -8.41
CA LYS A 41 10.65 3.36 -7.94
C LYS A 41 10.45 2.01 -7.22
N VAL A 42 9.41 1.91 -6.40
CA VAL A 42 9.05 0.67 -5.69
C VAL A 42 8.65 -0.42 -6.70
N ILE A 43 7.83 -0.08 -7.71
CA ILE A 43 7.46 -0.98 -8.81
C ILE A 43 8.71 -1.58 -9.45
N THR A 44 9.66 -0.72 -9.85
CA THR A 44 10.91 -1.16 -10.48
C THR A 44 11.72 -2.12 -9.60
N LEU A 45 11.76 -1.85 -8.28
CA LEU A 45 12.48 -2.71 -7.32
C LEU A 45 11.80 -4.07 -7.15
N LEU A 46 10.48 -4.10 -7.04
CA LEU A 46 9.69 -5.33 -6.90
C LEU A 46 9.74 -6.18 -8.18
N GLN A 47 9.66 -5.56 -9.35
CA GLN A 47 9.76 -6.25 -10.65
C GLN A 47 11.15 -6.91 -10.85
N LYS A 48 12.24 -6.29 -10.36
CA LYS A 48 13.56 -6.92 -10.33
C LYS A 48 13.60 -8.20 -9.47
N GLN A 49 12.66 -8.36 -8.53
CA GLN A 49 12.48 -9.55 -7.71
C GLN A 49 11.37 -10.46 -8.26
N HIS A 50 11.04 -10.31 -9.54
CA HIS A 50 10.03 -11.09 -10.26
C HIS A 50 8.62 -11.02 -9.65
N ALA A 51 8.29 -9.97 -8.89
CA ALA A 51 6.93 -9.74 -8.44
C ALA A 51 6.07 -9.21 -9.59
N GLU A 52 4.83 -9.71 -9.71
CA GLU A 52 3.79 -9.04 -10.47
C GLU A 52 3.28 -7.86 -9.64
N VAL A 53 3.26 -6.67 -10.23
CA VAL A 53 2.89 -5.44 -9.52
C VAL A 53 1.81 -4.69 -10.29
N ILE A 54 0.76 -4.29 -9.58
CA ILE A 54 -0.34 -3.49 -10.12
C ILE A 54 -0.48 -2.23 -9.25
N ALA A 55 -0.27 -1.05 -9.82
CA ALA A 55 -0.60 0.21 -9.18
C ALA A 55 -2.03 0.62 -9.54
N VAL A 56 -2.83 0.88 -8.53
CA VAL A 56 -4.22 1.35 -8.69
C VAL A 56 -4.20 2.84 -9.00
N GLN A 57 -5.13 3.28 -9.86
CA GLN A 57 -5.50 4.69 -10.01
C GLN A 57 -6.84 4.87 -9.30
N LEU A 58 -6.83 5.56 -8.17
CA LEU A 58 -8.02 5.81 -7.37
C LEU A 58 -8.84 6.97 -7.97
N PRO A 59 -10.18 6.84 -8.04
CA PRO A 59 -11.06 7.96 -8.39
C PRO A 59 -11.01 9.12 -7.40
N LEU A 60 -10.76 8.83 -6.11
CA LEU A 60 -10.73 9.79 -5.00
C LEU A 60 -12.07 10.55 -4.79
N THR A 61 -13.17 9.93 -5.19
CA THR A 61 -14.53 10.47 -5.09
C THR A 61 -15.25 10.02 -3.81
N SER A 62 -14.99 8.79 -3.37
CA SER A 62 -15.52 8.20 -2.14
C SER A 62 -14.67 6.98 -1.71
N LEU A 63 -14.76 6.56 -0.46
CA LEU A 63 -14.16 5.29 -0.02
C LEU A 63 -14.70 4.12 -0.83
N LYS A 64 -16.01 4.10 -1.08
CA LYS A 64 -16.68 3.07 -1.88
C LYS A 64 -16.09 2.94 -3.28
N ASP A 65 -15.87 4.05 -3.97
CA ASP A 65 -15.35 4.06 -5.35
C ASP A 65 -13.87 3.62 -5.38
N ASP A 66 -13.07 4.06 -4.41
CA ASP A 66 -11.66 3.72 -4.27
C ASP A 66 -11.47 2.24 -3.90
N VAL A 67 -12.32 1.71 -3.03
CA VAL A 67 -12.40 0.27 -2.72
C VAL A 67 -12.78 -0.53 -3.97
N ALA A 68 -13.76 -0.07 -4.75
CA ALA A 68 -14.17 -0.74 -5.99
C ALA A 68 -13.04 -0.75 -7.03
N ALA A 69 -12.28 0.36 -7.17
CA ALA A 69 -11.10 0.42 -8.03
C ALA A 69 -10.02 -0.57 -7.57
N THR A 70 -9.76 -0.63 -6.27
CA THR A 70 -8.80 -1.55 -5.66
C THR A 70 -9.21 -3.01 -5.86
N LYS A 71 -10.48 -3.37 -5.66
CA LYS A 71 -11.00 -4.72 -5.91
C LYS A 71 -10.86 -5.14 -7.38
N ARG A 72 -11.04 -4.21 -8.34
CA ARG A 72 -10.76 -4.51 -9.76
C ARG A 72 -9.28 -4.84 -10.01
N ALA A 73 -8.36 -4.15 -9.34
CA ALA A 73 -6.93 -4.45 -9.45
C ALA A 73 -6.59 -5.80 -8.80
N ILE A 74 -7.15 -6.10 -7.62
CA ILE A 74 -7.05 -7.41 -6.99
C ILE A 74 -7.59 -8.50 -7.92
N ALA A 75 -8.75 -8.28 -8.57
CA ALA A 75 -9.36 -9.24 -9.48
C ALA A 75 -8.46 -9.58 -10.69
N ARG A 76 -7.62 -8.64 -11.12
CA ARG A 76 -6.69 -8.80 -12.23
C ARG A 76 -5.37 -9.45 -11.85
N ALA A 77 -5.00 -9.41 -10.56
CA ALA A 77 -3.75 -9.99 -10.05
C ALA A 77 -3.72 -11.52 -10.20
N GLN A 78 -2.54 -12.08 -10.36
CA GLN A 78 -2.32 -13.53 -10.41
C GLN A 78 -2.03 -14.08 -9.00
N GLY A 79 -2.74 -15.14 -8.61
CA GLY A 79 -2.52 -15.82 -7.32
C GLY A 79 -2.92 -14.98 -6.11
N ASP A 80 -2.18 -15.16 -5.03
CA ASP A 80 -2.35 -14.44 -3.78
C ASP A 80 -1.89 -12.98 -3.90
N VAL A 81 -2.37 -12.09 -3.03
CA VAL A 81 -2.11 -10.65 -3.08
C VAL A 81 -1.56 -10.14 -1.77
N VAL A 82 -0.45 -9.39 -1.85
CA VAL A 82 -0.04 -8.41 -0.83
C VAL A 82 -0.64 -7.06 -1.22
N LEU A 83 -1.50 -6.52 -0.37
CA LEU A 83 -2.16 -5.25 -0.60
C LEU A 83 -1.46 -4.14 0.18
N VAL A 84 -0.98 -3.11 -0.52
CA VAL A 84 -0.15 -2.03 0.04
C VAL A 84 -0.89 -0.72 -0.06
N GLY A 85 -1.02 0.03 1.03
CA GLY A 85 -1.68 1.34 1.06
C GLY A 85 -0.80 2.45 1.62
N HIS A 86 -0.73 3.58 0.92
CA HIS A 86 -0.09 4.80 1.38
C HIS A 86 -1.16 5.80 1.84
N SER A 87 -0.95 6.44 2.98
CA SER A 87 -1.80 7.54 3.46
C SER A 87 -3.30 7.16 3.48
N TRP A 88 -4.17 7.88 2.77
CA TRP A 88 -5.57 7.53 2.53
C TRP A 88 -5.74 6.11 1.99
N GLY A 89 -4.81 5.64 1.14
CA GLY A 89 -4.80 4.27 0.64
C GLY A 89 -4.79 3.21 1.74
N GLY A 90 -4.33 3.53 2.94
CA GLY A 90 -4.43 2.66 4.12
C GLY A 90 -5.88 2.44 4.56
N THR A 91 -6.72 3.47 4.55
CA THR A 91 -8.16 3.33 4.78
C THR A 91 -8.80 2.46 3.71
N VAL A 92 -8.42 2.67 2.44
CA VAL A 92 -8.92 1.87 1.31
C VAL A 92 -8.55 0.39 1.46
N ILE A 93 -7.30 0.07 1.83
CA ILE A 93 -6.88 -1.33 2.01
C ILE A 93 -7.46 -1.96 3.25
N SER A 94 -7.79 -1.19 4.29
CA SER A 94 -8.49 -1.70 5.47
C SER A 94 -9.86 -2.27 5.10
N GLU A 95 -10.55 -1.70 4.12
CA GLU A 95 -11.83 -2.21 3.60
C GLU A 95 -11.64 -3.25 2.48
N ALA A 96 -10.81 -2.94 1.47
CA ALA A 96 -10.61 -3.81 0.30
C ALA A 96 -9.89 -5.12 0.62
N GLY A 97 -9.11 -5.15 1.71
CA GLY A 97 -8.31 -6.30 2.15
C GLY A 97 -9.12 -7.51 2.61
N ASN A 98 -10.45 -7.38 2.73
CA ASN A 98 -11.33 -8.52 3.02
C ASN A 98 -11.49 -9.50 1.85
N ASP A 99 -10.96 -9.20 0.68
CA ASP A 99 -10.92 -10.16 -0.45
C ASP A 99 -10.12 -11.41 -0.04
N ALA A 100 -10.63 -12.59 -0.38
CA ALA A 100 -10.03 -13.88 0.01
C ALA A 100 -8.61 -14.10 -0.54
N ARG A 101 -8.27 -13.43 -1.65
CA ARG A 101 -6.92 -13.49 -2.24
C ARG A 101 -5.91 -12.60 -1.55
N VAL A 102 -6.36 -11.60 -0.78
CA VAL A 102 -5.45 -10.78 0.02
C VAL A 102 -4.98 -11.59 1.21
N LYS A 103 -3.66 -11.80 1.30
CA LYS A 103 -3.02 -12.59 2.36
C LYS A 103 -2.33 -11.72 3.39
N SER A 104 -1.92 -10.51 3.03
CA SER A 104 -1.28 -9.57 3.95
C SER A 104 -1.48 -8.13 3.53
N LEU A 105 -1.35 -7.22 4.50
CA LEU A 105 -1.51 -5.79 4.35
C LEU A 105 -0.20 -5.08 4.68
N VAL A 106 0.15 -4.05 3.91
CA VAL A 106 1.30 -3.18 4.18
C VAL A 106 0.84 -1.74 4.19
N TYR A 107 0.98 -1.08 5.32
CA TYR A 107 0.66 0.33 5.52
C TYR A 107 1.94 1.16 5.41
N VAL A 108 1.94 2.20 4.60
CA VAL A 108 3.10 3.07 4.38
C VAL A 108 2.69 4.50 4.69
N ALA A 109 3.16 5.06 5.84
CA ALA A 109 2.74 6.38 6.31
C ALA A 109 1.22 6.57 6.15
N ALA A 110 0.41 5.66 6.73
CA ALA A 110 -0.96 5.45 6.30
C ALA A 110 -1.96 5.39 7.47
N PHE A 111 -3.20 5.76 7.20
CA PHE A 111 -4.29 5.54 8.14
C PHE A 111 -4.69 4.06 8.17
N ALA A 112 -4.99 3.55 9.36
CA ALA A 112 -5.42 2.19 9.59
C ALA A 112 -6.67 2.18 10.50
N PRO A 113 -7.81 2.68 10.01
CA PRO A 113 -9.04 2.76 10.81
C PRO A 113 -9.58 1.38 11.15
N ASP A 114 -10.24 1.31 12.30
CA ASP A 114 -11.01 0.14 12.73
C ASP A 114 -12.40 0.11 12.07
N SER A 115 -13.10 -0.99 12.23
CA SER A 115 -14.51 -1.13 11.83
C SER A 115 -15.36 -0.05 12.50
N GLY A 116 -16.12 0.70 11.71
CA GLY A 116 -16.89 1.85 12.17
C GLY A 116 -16.09 3.15 12.34
N GLN A 117 -14.79 3.16 12.09
CA GLN A 117 -13.93 4.35 12.08
C GLN A 117 -13.70 4.89 10.67
N SER A 118 -13.44 6.19 10.58
CA SER A 118 -13.03 6.90 9.37
C SER A 118 -11.60 7.45 9.50
N THR A 119 -11.03 7.89 8.38
CA THR A 119 -9.78 8.67 8.39
C THR A 119 -9.91 9.94 9.24
N ALA A 120 -11.04 10.64 9.15
CA ALA A 120 -11.29 11.86 9.91
C ALA A 120 -11.34 11.60 11.42
N ASP A 121 -11.94 10.48 11.86
CA ASP A 121 -11.95 10.09 13.28
C ASP A 121 -10.52 9.91 13.82
N LEU A 122 -9.66 9.22 13.07
CA LEU A 122 -8.26 9.01 13.44
C LEU A 122 -7.46 10.33 13.44
N ALA A 123 -7.58 11.12 12.38
CA ALA A 123 -6.90 12.40 12.28
C ALA A 123 -7.32 13.38 13.39
N GLY A 124 -8.59 13.38 13.78
CA GLY A 124 -9.14 14.20 14.86
C GLY A 124 -8.79 13.74 16.26
N SER A 125 -8.23 12.54 16.43
CA SER A 125 -7.84 11.99 17.74
C SER A 125 -6.54 12.57 18.32
N VAL A 126 -5.79 13.32 17.52
CA VAL A 126 -4.51 13.93 17.88
C VAL A 126 -4.46 15.37 17.39
N PRO A 127 -3.55 16.23 17.91
CA PRO A 127 -3.33 17.55 17.35
C PRO A 127 -3.02 17.49 15.85
N ALA A 128 -3.60 18.43 15.09
CA ALA A 128 -3.44 18.49 13.64
C ALA A 128 -1.95 18.63 13.25
N PRO A 129 -1.45 17.84 12.32
CA PRO A 129 -0.08 17.94 11.83
C PRO A 129 0.11 19.24 11.04
N PRO A 130 1.35 19.76 10.94
CA PRO A 130 1.62 21.04 10.27
C PRO A 130 1.11 21.11 8.82
N GLY A 131 1.16 20.01 8.08
CA GLY A 131 0.77 19.96 6.68
C GLY A 131 -0.74 20.08 6.45
N SER A 132 -1.57 19.85 7.48
CA SER A 132 -3.02 20.03 7.35
C SER A 132 -3.43 21.47 7.02
N ALA A 133 -2.66 22.45 7.50
CA ALA A 133 -2.90 23.86 7.19
C ALA A 133 -2.63 24.23 5.74
N GLY A 134 -1.87 23.43 5.00
CA GLY A 134 -1.57 23.64 3.59
C GLY A 134 -2.61 23.07 2.61
N ILE A 135 -3.60 22.31 3.11
CA ILE A 135 -4.63 21.72 2.27
C ILE A 135 -5.61 22.81 1.80
N ALA A 136 -5.75 22.93 0.48
CA ALA A 136 -6.70 23.83 -0.14
C ALA A 136 -7.96 23.08 -0.60
N LYS A 137 -9.07 23.80 -0.74
CA LYS A 137 -10.38 23.25 -1.15
C LYS A 137 -10.91 23.99 -2.37
N THR A 138 -11.38 23.24 -3.36
CA THR A 138 -12.10 23.77 -4.52
C THR A 138 -13.54 24.12 -4.19
N ALA A 139 -14.18 24.91 -5.05
CA ALA A 139 -15.59 25.34 -4.85
C ALA A 139 -16.57 24.15 -4.84
N ASP A 140 -16.25 23.08 -5.56
CA ASP A 140 -17.05 21.85 -5.65
C ASP A 140 -16.66 20.79 -4.60
N GLY A 141 -15.79 21.17 -3.64
CA GLY A 141 -15.54 20.36 -2.44
C GLY A 141 -14.37 19.37 -2.53
N TYR A 142 -13.52 19.46 -3.56
CA TYR A 142 -12.31 18.65 -3.61
C TYR A 142 -11.15 19.32 -2.87
N LEU A 143 -10.28 18.49 -2.30
CA LEU A 143 -9.07 18.91 -1.61
C LEU A 143 -7.85 18.66 -2.48
N TYR A 144 -6.88 19.56 -2.41
CA TYR A 144 -5.59 19.46 -3.09
C TYR A 144 -4.50 20.17 -2.30
N LEU A 145 -3.24 19.92 -2.66
CA LEU A 145 -2.09 20.62 -2.10
C LEU A 145 -1.51 21.60 -3.12
N PRO A 146 -1.51 22.92 -2.84
CA PRO A 146 -0.70 23.86 -3.61
C PRO A 146 0.77 23.46 -3.63
N THR A 147 1.50 23.84 -4.69
CA THR A 147 2.91 23.42 -4.88
C THR A 147 3.79 23.70 -3.66
N ASP A 148 3.58 24.84 -2.99
CA ASP A 148 4.36 25.19 -1.81
C ASP A 148 4.05 24.28 -0.62
N ALA A 149 2.82 23.82 -0.45
CA ALA A 149 2.45 22.82 0.55
C ALA A 149 3.06 21.45 0.24
N VAL A 150 3.10 21.05 -1.04
CA VAL A 150 3.82 19.84 -1.47
C VAL A 150 5.30 19.92 -1.08
N ARG A 151 5.96 21.04 -1.37
CA ARG A 151 7.37 21.25 -1.08
C ARG A 151 7.68 21.28 0.41
N LYS A 152 6.81 21.93 1.19
CA LYS A 152 7.05 22.19 2.61
C LYS A 152 6.69 21.01 3.50
N ASP A 153 5.59 20.34 3.23
CA ASP A 153 4.97 19.43 4.18
C ASP A 153 4.73 18.01 3.62
N PHE A 154 4.40 17.87 2.32
CA PHE A 154 4.10 16.57 1.74
C PHE A 154 5.37 15.80 1.33
N ALA A 155 6.28 16.46 0.61
CA ALA A 155 7.45 15.84 0.01
C ALA A 155 8.74 16.67 0.16
N PRO A 156 9.08 17.20 1.37
CA PRO A 156 10.23 18.09 1.55
C PRO A 156 11.58 17.39 1.33
N ASP A 157 11.65 16.07 1.38
CA ASP A 157 12.86 15.25 1.29
C ASP A 157 13.13 14.70 -0.12
N VAL A 158 12.41 15.17 -1.13
CA VAL A 158 12.67 14.82 -2.54
C VAL A 158 13.11 16.05 -3.35
N LYS A 159 13.72 15.81 -4.52
CA LYS A 159 14.25 16.89 -5.39
C LYS A 159 13.12 17.82 -5.87
N PRO A 160 13.40 19.12 -6.11
CA PRO A 160 12.41 20.10 -6.55
C PRO A 160 11.62 19.69 -7.80
N ASP A 161 12.27 19.06 -8.80
CA ASP A 161 11.57 18.58 -9.99
C ASP A 161 10.55 17.49 -9.67
N THR A 162 10.89 16.59 -8.72
CA THR A 162 9.95 15.57 -8.24
C THR A 162 8.79 16.20 -7.47
N GLN A 163 9.05 17.21 -6.64
CA GLN A 163 8.01 17.96 -5.92
C GLN A 163 7.04 18.65 -6.91
N ASN A 164 7.58 19.28 -7.96
CA ASN A 164 6.79 19.92 -9.02
C ASN A 164 5.94 18.88 -9.77
N THR A 165 6.50 17.73 -10.07
CA THR A 165 5.76 16.64 -10.73
C THR A 165 4.62 16.14 -9.83
N ILE A 166 4.87 15.87 -8.55
CA ILE A 166 3.83 15.47 -7.58
C ILE A 166 2.71 16.51 -7.52
N ALA A 167 3.06 17.80 -7.42
CA ALA A 167 2.07 18.87 -7.39
C ALA A 167 1.20 18.94 -8.66
N ALA A 168 1.79 18.62 -9.82
CA ALA A 168 1.10 18.66 -11.11
C ALA A 168 0.22 17.44 -11.39
N THR A 169 0.61 16.25 -10.86
CA THR A 169 -0.07 14.97 -11.17
C THR A 169 -1.00 14.48 -10.05
N GLN A 170 -1.00 15.13 -8.89
CA GLN A 170 -1.81 14.73 -7.74
C GLN A 170 -3.30 14.58 -8.09
N GLY A 171 -3.91 13.49 -7.64
CA GLY A 171 -5.36 13.35 -7.62
C GLY A 171 -5.98 14.21 -6.52
N GLN A 172 -7.03 14.95 -6.87
CA GLN A 172 -7.84 15.70 -5.90
C GLN A 172 -8.84 14.74 -5.24
N ILE A 173 -8.98 14.80 -3.92
CA ILE A 173 -9.89 13.95 -3.17
C ILE A 173 -11.14 14.71 -2.73
N LYS A 174 -12.31 14.10 -2.83
CA LYS A 174 -13.55 14.63 -2.28
C LYS A 174 -13.43 14.73 -0.75
N ALA A 175 -13.67 15.91 -0.18
CA ALA A 175 -13.47 16.13 1.27
C ALA A 175 -14.29 15.16 2.15
N GLU A 176 -15.51 14.87 1.71
CA GLU A 176 -16.43 13.97 2.41
C GLU A 176 -15.92 12.54 2.52
N ALA A 177 -15.06 12.08 1.58
CA ALA A 177 -14.48 10.74 1.61
C ALA A 177 -13.72 10.44 2.91
N PHE A 178 -13.05 11.43 3.49
CA PHE A 178 -12.33 11.26 4.76
C PHE A 178 -13.24 10.93 5.96
N GLY A 179 -14.53 11.28 5.89
CA GLY A 179 -15.53 10.96 6.90
C GLY A 179 -16.22 9.62 6.71
N GLU A 180 -16.00 8.94 5.57
CA GLU A 180 -16.60 7.63 5.31
C GLU A 180 -15.94 6.56 6.17
N LYS A 181 -16.76 5.68 6.72
CA LYS A 181 -16.34 4.66 7.71
C LYS A 181 -16.03 3.34 7.04
N VAL A 182 -14.96 2.70 7.48
CA VAL A 182 -14.64 1.30 7.15
C VAL A 182 -15.71 0.41 7.78
N ALA A 183 -16.31 -0.45 6.97
CA ALA A 183 -17.35 -1.37 7.46
C ALA A 183 -16.73 -2.56 8.21
N HIS A 184 -15.67 -3.14 7.66
CA HIS A 184 -14.94 -4.25 8.27
C HIS A 184 -13.44 -4.08 8.03
N ALA A 185 -12.67 -3.90 9.10
CA ALA A 185 -11.24 -3.65 9.03
C ALA A 185 -10.46 -4.98 8.83
N ALA A 186 -9.95 -5.19 7.64
CA ALA A 186 -9.29 -6.42 7.22
C ALA A 186 -8.04 -6.78 8.04
N TRP A 187 -7.43 -5.82 8.73
CA TRP A 187 -6.26 -6.05 9.57
C TRP A 187 -6.58 -6.89 10.84
N HIS A 188 -7.85 -7.08 11.20
CA HIS A 188 -8.23 -8.05 12.24
C HIS A 188 -7.93 -9.49 11.83
N ASP A 189 -8.03 -9.79 10.51
CA ASP A 189 -7.93 -11.14 9.97
C ASP A 189 -6.65 -11.37 9.15
N LYS A 190 -5.89 -10.32 8.86
CA LYS A 190 -4.72 -10.37 7.98
C LYS A 190 -3.45 -9.93 8.69
N PRO A 191 -2.34 -10.66 8.55
CA PRO A 191 -1.05 -10.19 9.02
C PRO A 191 -0.70 -8.87 8.36
N SER A 192 -0.22 -7.92 9.17
CA SER A 192 0.01 -6.54 8.76
C SER A 192 1.44 -6.09 9.01
N TRP A 193 1.93 -5.24 8.12
CA TRP A 193 3.19 -4.50 8.24
C TRP A 193 2.89 -3.01 8.21
N TYR A 194 3.75 -2.24 8.89
CA TYR A 194 3.62 -0.79 8.90
C TYR A 194 4.99 -0.12 8.75
N VAL A 195 5.09 0.83 7.81
CA VAL A 195 6.25 1.70 7.69
C VAL A 195 5.89 3.07 8.21
N VAL A 196 6.51 3.45 9.33
CA VAL A 196 6.35 4.77 9.96
C VAL A 196 7.35 5.74 9.34
N SER A 197 6.86 6.89 8.88
CA SER A 197 7.67 8.00 8.38
C SER A 197 7.98 8.98 9.52
N LYS A 198 9.22 8.96 10.04
CA LYS A 198 9.58 9.74 11.25
C LYS A 198 9.45 11.25 11.12
N ASN A 199 9.53 11.75 9.90
CA ASN A 199 9.48 13.18 9.58
C ASN A 199 8.18 13.55 8.85
N ASP A 200 7.14 12.71 8.96
CA ASP A 200 5.86 12.98 8.36
C ASP A 200 5.22 14.23 8.96
N ARG A 201 4.76 15.13 8.08
CA ARG A 201 4.10 16.39 8.43
C ARG A 201 2.62 16.41 7.98
N MET A 202 2.15 15.32 7.32
CA MET A 202 0.75 15.14 6.89
C MET A 202 -0.01 14.21 7.84
N ILE A 203 0.66 13.21 8.42
CA ILE A 203 0.16 12.39 9.52
C ILE A 203 1.15 12.54 10.68
N ASN A 204 0.64 12.73 11.90
CA ASN A 204 1.52 12.80 13.06
C ASN A 204 2.24 11.44 13.24
N PRO A 205 3.59 11.38 13.29
CA PRO A 205 4.32 10.12 13.47
C PRO A 205 3.95 9.36 14.74
N ALA A 206 3.49 10.07 15.80
CA ALA A 206 2.97 9.42 17.00
C ALA A 206 1.65 8.67 16.72
N LEU A 207 0.79 9.22 15.86
CA LEU A 207 -0.43 8.55 15.41
C LEU A 207 -0.10 7.34 14.53
N GLU A 208 0.88 7.44 13.62
CA GLU A 208 1.33 6.30 12.82
C GLU A 208 1.78 5.14 13.71
N ARG A 209 2.61 5.42 14.75
CA ARG A 209 3.04 4.41 15.73
C ARG A 209 1.89 3.82 16.52
N ALA A 210 0.92 4.66 16.92
CA ALA A 210 -0.26 4.19 17.64
C ALA A 210 -1.10 3.25 16.77
N MET A 211 -1.36 3.60 15.51
CA MET A 211 -2.07 2.74 14.56
C MET A 211 -1.31 1.44 14.30
N ALA A 212 0.01 1.51 14.06
CA ALA A 212 0.84 0.32 13.86
C ALA A 212 0.76 -0.66 15.05
N LYS A 213 0.74 -0.12 16.28
CA LYS A 213 0.56 -0.90 17.50
C LYS A 213 -0.84 -1.51 17.60
N THR A 214 -1.87 -0.72 17.32
CA THR A 214 -3.28 -1.16 17.38
C THR A 214 -3.54 -2.33 16.44
N ILE A 215 -3.02 -2.27 15.21
CA ILE A 215 -3.19 -3.35 14.21
C ILE A 215 -2.17 -4.48 14.36
N HIS A 216 -1.39 -4.50 15.43
CA HIS A 216 -0.32 -5.49 15.68
C HIS A 216 0.66 -5.68 14.53
N ALA A 217 0.97 -4.60 13.80
CA ALA A 217 1.80 -4.66 12.61
C ALA A 217 3.29 -4.91 12.95
N LYS A 218 3.96 -5.64 12.06
CA LYS A 218 5.44 -5.66 12.02
C LYS A 218 5.91 -4.29 11.54
N THR A 219 6.48 -3.49 12.45
CA THR A 219 6.76 -2.08 12.22
C THR A 219 8.21 -1.85 11.82
N THR A 220 8.42 -1.02 10.79
CA THR A 220 9.70 -0.45 10.37
C THR A 220 9.59 1.07 10.42
N GLU A 221 10.62 1.77 10.90
CA GLU A 221 10.65 3.24 10.86
C GLU A 221 11.71 3.73 9.88
N VAL A 222 11.36 4.74 9.08
CA VAL A 222 12.26 5.37 8.12
C VAL A 222 12.38 6.88 8.38
N SER A 223 13.57 7.43 8.13
CA SER A 223 13.78 8.89 8.19
C SER A 223 13.35 9.51 6.87
N ALA A 224 12.04 9.65 6.70
CA ALA A 224 11.41 10.15 5.48
C ALA A 224 10.25 11.08 5.82
N SER A 225 9.85 11.91 4.84
CA SER A 225 8.60 12.66 4.84
C SER A 225 7.40 11.74 4.56
N HIS A 226 6.23 12.33 4.30
CA HIS A 226 5.00 11.59 4.02
C HIS A 226 5.12 10.64 2.82
N VAL A 227 5.92 10.98 1.81
CA VAL A 227 6.07 10.18 0.58
C VAL A 227 7.30 9.25 0.63
N SER A 228 7.41 8.46 1.70
CA SER A 228 8.55 7.57 1.91
C SER A 228 8.78 6.57 0.76
N MET A 229 7.76 6.19 0.00
CA MET A 229 7.88 5.35 -1.20
C MET A 229 8.63 6.06 -2.34
N VAL A 230 8.72 7.39 -2.33
CA VAL A 230 9.47 8.19 -3.31
C VAL A 230 10.90 8.45 -2.84
N SER A 231 11.08 8.78 -1.55
CA SER A 231 12.38 9.18 -0.98
C SER A 231 13.20 7.99 -0.45
N GLN A 232 12.56 6.91 0.01
CA GLN A 232 13.19 5.71 0.58
C GLN A 232 12.65 4.41 -0.04
N PRO A 233 12.58 4.29 -1.39
CA PRO A 233 11.88 3.20 -2.07
C PRO A 233 12.44 1.81 -1.72
N GLU A 234 13.74 1.70 -1.44
CA GLU A 234 14.37 0.43 -1.07
C GLU A 234 13.86 -0.11 0.27
N ALA A 235 13.63 0.76 1.25
CA ALA A 235 13.09 0.36 2.55
C ALA A 235 11.64 -0.12 2.41
N ILE A 236 10.85 0.58 1.60
CA ILE A 236 9.47 0.22 1.31
C ILE A 236 9.42 -1.12 0.56
N ALA A 237 10.21 -1.29 -0.51
CA ALA A 237 10.26 -2.53 -1.27
C ALA A 237 10.68 -3.73 -0.38
N ARG A 238 11.65 -3.56 0.53
CA ARG A 238 12.04 -4.61 1.49
C ARG A 238 10.89 -5.00 2.41
N THR A 239 10.12 -4.05 2.92
CA THR A 239 8.97 -4.35 3.79
C THR A 239 7.87 -5.11 3.02
N ILE A 240 7.59 -4.70 1.78
CA ILE A 240 6.64 -5.40 0.90
C ILE A 240 7.12 -6.82 0.62
N GLU A 241 8.41 -7.03 0.33
CA GLU A 241 8.98 -8.36 0.10
C GLU A 241 8.92 -9.26 1.34
N GLN A 242 9.09 -8.70 2.54
CA GLN A 242 8.89 -9.47 3.78
C GLN A 242 7.45 -9.99 3.89
N ALA A 243 6.47 -9.14 3.56
CA ALA A 243 5.07 -9.53 3.53
C ALA A 243 4.79 -10.60 2.45
N ARG A 244 5.40 -10.48 1.27
CA ARG A 244 5.23 -11.40 0.14
C ARG A 244 5.79 -12.80 0.39
N ARG A 245 6.91 -12.89 1.12
CA ARG A 245 7.59 -14.15 1.42
C ARG A 245 6.91 -15.00 2.51
N MET A 246 5.86 -14.49 3.14
CA MET A 246 5.11 -15.26 4.14
C MET A 246 4.06 -16.20 3.52
N HIS A 247 3.91 -16.14 2.20
CA HIS A 247 2.93 -16.92 1.41
C HIS A 247 3.62 -17.51 0.16
#